data_def7c1eaa74334ab01971a24bfbbb2a6
#
_entry.id   def7c1eaa74334ab01971a24bfbbb2a6
#
_cell.length_a   1.000
_cell.length_b   1.000
_cell.length_c   1.000
_cell.angle_alpha   90.00
_cell.angle_beta   90.00
_cell.angle_gamma   90.00
#
_symmetry.space_group_name_H-M   'P 1'
#
loop_
_entity.id
_entity.type
_entity.pdbx_description
1 polymer ?
#
loop_
_entity_poly.entity_id
_entity_poly.type
_entity_poly.pdbx_seq_one_letter_code
_entity_poly.pdbx_strand_id
1 'polypeptide(L)'
;ISTVLALRGDRVEGAKESEDFRHASDLVSFIDRWGGGKFDIAGACYPEGHPECPDILTDIRNLKKKVDAGVTHLNTQLFYDNEDFFRFRDMLSLAGIDVPVQAGIMPLVKKSHVDRTIALSGAKIPAGISRMISRFYDKPEALMEAGIAYAVSQIADLLSAGVSGI
;
A
#
# COMPACT_ATOMS: atom_id res chain seq x y z
N ILE A 1 16.61 0.38 -17.17
CA ILE A 1 15.44 0.47 -16.24
C ILE A 1 14.20 0.54 -17.11
N SER A 2 13.25 -0.36 -16.89
CA SER A 2 11.97 -0.43 -17.60
C SER A 2 10.78 -0.09 -16.72
N THR A 3 10.93 -0.25 -15.40
CA THR A 3 9.87 -0.02 -14.42
C THR A 3 10.30 1.03 -13.39
N VAL A 4 9.39 1.94 -13.04
CA VAL A 4 9.61 3.02 -12.09
C VAL A 4 8.45 3.06 -11.09
N LEU A 5 8.75 3.05 -9.80
CA LEU A 5 7.75 3.36 -8.76
C LEU A 5 7.75 4.86 -8.48
N ALA A 6 6.69 5.55 -8.90
CA ALA A 6 6.56 7.00 -8.75
C ALA A 6 5.91 7.33 -7.40
N LEU A 7 6.70 7.87 -6.47
CA LEU A 7 6.26 8.27 -5.14
C LEU A 7 6.53 9.76 -4.91
N ARG A 8 5.62 10.44 -4.21
CA ARG A 8 5.87 11.80 -3.71
C ARG A 8 6.89 11.79 -2.56
N GLY A 9 6.92 10.72 -1.78
CA GLY A 9 7.60 10.63 -0.50
C GLY A 9 6.78 11.22 0.65
N ASP A 10 7.22 10.94 1.87
CA ASP A 10 6.58 11.45 3.08
C ASP A 10 6.93 12.92 3.31
N ARG A 11 6.02 13.67 3.92
CA ARG A 11 6.29 15.05 4.33
C ARG A 11 7.25 15.04 5.52
N VAL A 12 8.33 15.79 5.39
CA VAL A 12 9.29 15.98 6.48
C VAL A 12 9.01 17.33 7.12
N GLU A 13 8.80 17.35 8.44
CA GLU A 13 8.56 18.57 9.19
C GLU A 13 9.71 19.57 9.00
N GLY A 14 9.37 20.81 8.63
CA GLY A 14 10.35 21.88 8.35
C GLY A 14 11.01 21.80 6.96
N ALA A 15 10.77 20.77 6.14
CA ALA A 15 11.24 20.74 4.77
C ALA A 15 10.34 21.56 3.83
N LYS A 16 10.96 22.28 2.89
CA LYS A 16 10.21 23.00 1.85
C LYS A 16 9.63 21.97 0.87
N GLU A 17 8.30 22.03 0.63
CA GLU A 17 7.66 21.20 -0.38
C GLU A 17 8.21 21.53 -1.79
N SER A 18 8.32 20.50 -2.63
CA SER A 18 8.66 20.71 -4.04
C SER A 18 7.54 21.46 -4.74
N GLU A 19 7.90 22.50 -5.47
CA GLU A 19 6.94 23.27 -6.28
C GLU A 19 6.62 22.56 -7.61
N ASP A 20 7.53 21.68 -8.09
CA ASP A 20 7.42 21.01 -9.38
C ASP A 20 6.53 19.76 -9.33
N PHE A 21 6.61 18.97 -8.23
CA PHE A 21 5.87 17.71 -8.05
C PHE A 21 5.16 17.71 -6.70
N ARG A 22 3.99 18.34 -6.63
CA ARG A 22 3.19 18.41 -5.39
C ARG A 22 2.49 17.07 -5.09
N HIS A 23 2.15 16.33 -6.14
CA HIS A 23 1.50 15.03 -6.06
C HIS A 23 2.26 13.98 -6.89
N ALA A 24 2.11 12.71 -6.52
CA ALA A 24 2.68 11.62 -7.30
C ALA A 24 2.15 11.60 -8.75
N SER A 25 0.91 12.05 -9.00
CA SER A 25 0.34 12.21 -10.35
C SER A 25 1.14 13.18 -11.23
N ASP A 26 1.73 14.22 -10.66
CA ASP A 26 2.53 15.20 -11.40
C ASP A 26 3.82 14.54 -11.89
N LEU A 27 4.46 13.76 -11.00
CA LEU A 27 5.65 12.99 -11.33
C LEU A 27 5.36 11.89 -12.36
N VAL A 28 4.23 11.17 -12.21
CA VAL A 28 3.75 10.17 -13.19
C VAL A 28 3.60 10.81 -14.57
N SER A 29 2.88 11.92 -14.67
CA SER A 29 2.68 12.64 -15.93
C SER A 29 3.99 13.12 -16.56
N PHE A 30 4.97 13.50 -15.72
CA PHE A 30 6.29 13.88 -16.21
C PHE A 30 7.05 12.69 -16.79
N ILE A 31 7.09 11.56 -16.05
CA ILE A 31 7.79 10.32 -16.48
C ILE A 31 7.16 9.79 -17.77
N ASP A 32 5.84 9.72 -17.87
CA ASP A 32 5.14 9.21 -19.03
C ASP A 32 5.47 10.07 -20.28
N ARG A 33 5.35 11.39 -20.18
CA ARG A 33 5.66 12.31 -21.29
C ARG A 33 7.12 12.28 -21.67
N TRP A 34 8.05 12.35 -20.72
CA TRP A 34 9.48 12.34 -20.97
C TRP A 34 9.97 10.99 -21.52
N GLY A 35 9.41 9.89 -20.98
CA GLY A 35 9.72 8.53 -21.40
C GLY A 35 9.07 8.12 -22.73
N GLY A 36 8.09 8.88 -23.21
CA GLY A 36 7.34 8.55 -24.44
C GLY A 36 6.65 7.20 -24.35
N GLY A 37 6.07 6.87 -23.17
CA GLY A 37 5.35 5.62 -22.92
C GLY A 37 6.25 4.38 -22.81
N LYS A 38 7.56 4.53 -22.59
CA LYS A 38 8.52 3.41 -22.52
C LYS A 38 8.67 2.78 -21.14
N PHE A 39 8.12 3.42 -20.10
CA PHE A 39 8.23 2.94 -18.74
C PHE A 39 6.92 2.32 -18.27
N ASP A 40 7.04 1.20 -17.56
CA ASP A 40 5.99 0.71 -16.68
C ASP A 40 6.02 1.54 -15.40
N ILE A 41 4.94 2.26 -15.11
CA ILE A 41 4.90 3.17 -13.96
C ILE A 41 4.04 2.56 -12.87
N ALA A 42 4.68 2.17 -11.78
CA ALA A 42 4.01 1.74 -10.55
C ALA A 42 3.56 2.95 -9.72
N GLY A 43 2.36 2.89 -9.18
CA GLY A 43 1.82 3.86 -8.23
C GLY A 43 1.49 3.24 -6.88
N ALA A 44 1.69 3.97 -5.77
CA ALA A 44 1.22 3.53 -4.47
C ALA A 44 -0.29 3.73 -4.32
N CYS A 45 -0.96 2.80 -3.64
CA CYS A 45 -2.37 2.89 -3.24
C CYS A 45 -2.57 2.37 -1.81
N TYR A 46 -3.71 2.66 -1.21
CA TYR A 46 -3.95 2.46 0.22
C TYR A 46 -5.29 1.76 0.44
N PRO A 47 -5.31 0.45 0.75
CA PRO A 47 -6.55 -0.30 0.98
C PRO A 47 -7.43 0.27 2.09
N GLU A 48 -6.81 0.88 3.09
CA GLU A 48 -7.48 1.51 4.23
C GLU A 48 -7.66 3.03 4.07
N GLY A 49 -7.26 3.59 2.92
CA GLY A 49 -7.24 5.03 2.63
C GLY A 49 -5.92 5.70 3.01
N HIS A 50 -5.55 6.73 2.24
CA HIS A 50 -4.34 7.50 2.49
C HIS A 50 -4.50 8.36 3.76
N PRO A 51 -3.54 8.37 4.70
CA PRO A 51 -3.65 9.11 5.97
C PRO A 51 -3.92 10.62 5.81
N GLU A 52 -3.46 11.22 4.73
CA GLU A 52 -3.69 12.64 4.43
C GLU A 52 -5.03 12.91 3.71
N CYS A 53 -5.78 11.88 3.31
CA CYS A 53 -7.09 12.05 2.69
C CYS A 53 -8.20 12.09 3.75
N PRO A 54 -9.21 12.95 3.60
CA PRO A 54 -10.30 13.06 4.57
C PRO A 54 -11.19 11.80 4.59
N ASP A 55 -11.27 11.08 3.49
CA ASP A 55 -12.08 9.87 3.33
C ASP A 55 -11.58 9.01 2.17
N ILE A 56 -11.98 7.74 2.18
CA ILE A 56 -11.57 6.74 1.17
C ILE A 56 -12.08 7.10 -0.24
N LEU A 57 -13.24 7.73 -0.38
CA LEU A 57 -13.78 8.09 -1.71
C LEU A 57 -12.95 9.20 -2.36
N THR A 58 -12.48 10.15 -1.56
CA THR A 58 -11.55 11.19 -2.01
C THR A 58 -10.21 10.58 -2.42
N ASP A 59 -9.70 9.60 -1.65
CA ASP A 59 -8.48 8.88 -2.00
C ASP A 59 -8.61 8.11 -3.32
N ILE A 60 -9.70 7.38 -3.53
CA ILE A 60 -10.00 6.68 -4.79
C ILE A 60 -10.07 7.65 -5.98
N ARG A 61 -10.70 8.83 -5.83
CA ARG A 61 -10.71 9.86 -6.89
C ARG A 61 -9.31 10.37 -7.21
N ASN A 62 -8.45 10.55 -6.21
CA ASN A 62 -7.06 10.97 -6.42
C ASN A 62 -6.23 9.86 -7.05
N LEU A 63 -6.50 8.59 -6.67
CA LEU A 63 -5.89 7.43 -7.29
C LEU A 63 -6.28 7.31 -8.77
N LYS A 64 -7.56 7.54 -9.11
CA LYS A 64 -8.02 7.58 -10.51
C LYS A 64 -7.23 8.61 -11.33
N LYS A 65 -7.04 9.83 -10.81
CA LYS A 65 -6.22 10.85 -11.48
C LYS A 65 -4.78 10.37 -11.70
N LYS A 66 -4.21 9.64 -10.74
CA LYS A 66 -2.87 9.08 -10.83
C LYS A 66 -2.78 7.99 -11.92
N VAL A 67 -3.80 7.12 -12.00
CA VAL A 67 -3.90 6.10 -13.06
C VAL A 67 -4.08 6.75 -14.42
N ASP A 68 -4.98 7.73 -14.55
CA ASP A 68 -5.20 8.48 -15.77
C ASP A 68 -3.96 9.29 -16.23
N ALA A 69 -3.05 9.58 -15.31
CA ALA A 69 -1.78 10.24 -15.60
C ALA A 69 -0.71 9.29 -16.20
N GLY A 70 -0.95 7.96 -16.21
CA GLY A 70 -0.04 7.00 -16.85
C GLY A 70 0.44 5.86 -15.94
N VAL A 71 -0.13 5.66 -14.74
CA VAL A 71 0.19 4.50 -13.90
C VAL A 71 -0.32 3.22 -14.58
N THR A 72 0.57 2.23 -14.72
CA THR A 72 0.28 0.94 -15.36
C THR A 72 -0.07 -0.17 -14.37
N HIS A 73 0.37 -0.06 -13.12
CA HIS A 73 0.03 -0.97 -12.04
C HIS A 73 0.15 -0.30 -10.66
N LEU A 74 -0.49 -0.87 -9.67
CA LEU A 74 -0.56 -0.33 -8.32
C LEU A 74 0.11 -1.28 -7.32
N ASN A 75 0.84 -0.70 -6.35
CA ASN A 75 1.38 -1.40 -5.20
C ASN A 75 0.68 -0.87 -3.95
N THR A 76 0.07 -1.75 -3.15
CA THR A 76 -0.61 -1.28 -1.95
C THR A 76 0.37 -0.95 -0.83
N GLN A 77 -0.02 -0.01 0.04
CA GLN A 77 0.50 0.04 1.40
C GLN A 77 0.21 -1.30 2.09
N LEU A 78 1.08 -1.69 3.03
CA LEU A 78 0.83 -2.89 3.83
C LEU A 78 -0.52 -2.79 4.57
N PHE A 79 -1.17 -3.90 4.72
CA PHE A 79 -2.42 -4.08 5.47
C PHE A 79 -2.41 -5.45 6.15
N TYR A 80 -3.28 -5.63 7.13
CA TYR A 80 -3.34 -6.88 7.90
C TYR A 80 -4.68 -7.60 7.80
N ASP A 81 -5.71 -6.94 7.29
CA ASP A 81 -7.02 -7.52 7.05
C ASP A 81 -7.30 -7.60 5.54
N ASN A 82 -7.43 -8.81 5.01
CA ASN A 82 -7.71 -9.00 3.59
C ASN A 82 -9.06 -8.44 3.16
N GLU A 83 -10.02 -8.32 4.08
CA GLU A 83 -11.31 -7.69 3.80
C GLU A 83 -11.17 -6.21 3.42
N ASP A 84 -10.19 -5.51 3.99
CA ASP A 84 -9.90 -4.12 3.60
C ASP A 84 -9.39 -4.07 2.14
N PHE A 85 -8.55 -5.02 1.74
CA PHE A 85 -8.07 -5.14 0.36
C PHE A 85 -9.21 -5.52 -0.61
N PHE A 86 -10.06 -6.46 -0.26
CA PHE A 86 -11.16 -6.89 -1.13
C PHE A 86 -12.17 -5.76 -1.33
N ARG A 87 -12.57 -5.05 -0.27
CA ARG A 87 -13.41 -3.84 -0.39
C ARG A 87 -12.75 -2.75 -1.24
N PHE A 88 -11.46 -2.55 -1.07
CA PHE A 88 -10.71 -1.60 -1.88
C PHE A 88 -10.73 -1.99 -3.36
N ARG A 89 -10.48 -3.25 -3.70
CA ARG A 89 -10.55 -3.76 -5.08
C ARG A 89 -11.94 -3.52 -5.71
N ASP A 90 -13.01 -3.74 -4.96
CA ASP A 90 -14.37 -3.48 -5.44
C ASP A 90 -14.59 -1.97 -5.70
N MET A 91 -14.08 -1.11 -4.83
CA MET A 91 -14.13 0.34 -5.03
C MET A 91 -13.31 0.79 -6.25
N LEU A 92 -12.16 0.18 -6.53
CA LEU A 92 -11.38 0.45 -7.74
C LEU A 92 -12.18 0.11 -8.99
N SER A 93 -12.80 -1.05 -9.03
CA SER A 93 -13.65 -1.48 -10.15
C SER A 93 -14.80 -0.50 -10.38
N LEU A 94 -15.51 -0.08 -9.33
CA LEU A 94 -16.59 0.90 -9.41
C LEU A 94 -16.10 2.27 -9.90
N ALA A 95 -14.84 2.63 -9.61
CA ALA A 95 -14.23 3.88 -10.08
C ALA A 95 -13.64 3.79 -11.49
N GLY A 96 -13.74 2.64 -12.17
CA GLY A 96 -13.13 2.41 -13.48
C GLY A 96 -11.61 2.40 -13.43
N ILE A 97 -11.03 1.81 -12.39
CA ILE A 97 -9.59 1.59 -12.23
C ILE A 97 -9.33 0.10 -12.44
N ASP A 98 -8.85 -0.28 -13.63
CA ASP A 98 -8.70 -1.67 -14.06
C ASP A 98 -7.22 -2.12 -14.14
N VAL A 99 -6.28 -1.30 -13.67
CA VAL A 99 -4.86 -1.67 -13.66
C VAL A 99 -4.58 -2.75 -12.60
N PRO A 100 -3.59 -3.65 -12.83
CA PRO A 100 -3.20 -4.66 -11.86
C PRO A 100 -2.83 -4.07 -10.51
N VAL A 101 -3.20 -4.74 -9.43
CA VAL A 101 -2.88 -4.35 -8.05
C VAL A 101 -2.06 -5.45 -7.38
N GLN A 102 -0.87 -5.09 -6.89
CA GLN A 102 -0.01 -5.95 -6.08
C GLN A 102 -0.27 -5.67 -4.60
N ALA A 103 -0.46 -6.72 -3.83
CA ALA A 103 -0.72 -6.64 -2.39
C ALA A 103 0.58 -6.55 -1.60
N GLY A 104 0.81 -5.45 -0.91
CA GLY A 104 1.96 -5.25 -0.03
C GLY A 104 1.78 -6.00 1.30
N ILE A 105 2.56 -7.05 1.52
CA ILE A 105 2.52 -7.85 2.74
C ILE A 105 3.80 -7.69 3.54
N MET A 106 3.69 -7.41 4.83
CA MET A 106 4.83 -7.33 5.75
C MET A 106 4.64 -8.20 6.98
N PRO A 107 5.39 -9.31 7.11
CA PRO A 107 5.36 -10.13 8.31
C PRO A 107 5.82 -9.38 9.55
N LEU A 108 5.08 -9.48 10.65
CA LEU A 108 5.44 -8.91 11.95
C LEU A 108 6.42 -9.82 12.71
N VAL A 109 7.69 -9.79 12.32
CA VAL A 109 8.73 -10.69 12.84
C VAL A 109 9.54 -10.11 14.00
N LYS A 110 9.35 -8.84 14.34
CA LYS A 110 10.08 -8.15 15.43
C LYS A 110 9.17 -7.13 16.11
N LYS A 111 9.40 -6.93 17.41
CA LYS A 111 8.73 -5.88 18.19
C LYS A 111 8.84 -4.50 17.56
N SER A 112 10.04 -4.11 17.11
CA SER A 112 10.27 -2.84 16.44
C SER A 112 9.49 -2.68 15.12
N HIS A 113 9.13 -3.77 14.44
CA HIS A 113 8.26 -3.73 13.27
C HIS A 113 6.82 -3.35 13.67
N VAL A 114 6.33 -3.87 14.80
CA VAL A 114 5.00 -3.55 15.33
C VAL A 114 4.90 -2.05 15.60
N ASP A 115 5.84 -1.54 16.41
CA ASP A 115 5.86 -0.13 16.83
C ASP A 115 5.97 0.80 15.61
N ARG A 116 6.84 0.45 14.66
CA ARG A 116 7.07 1.23 13.45
C ARG A 116 5.86 1.19 12.50
N THR A 117 5.24 0.03 12.36
CA THR A 117 4.05 -0.14 11.51
C THR A 117 2.90 0.70 12.02
N ILE A 118 2.60 0.66 13.32
CA ILE A 118 1.54 1.47 13.92
C ILE A 118 1.83 2.96 13.72
N ALA A 119 3.09 3.39 13.90
CA ALA A 119 3.47 4.80 13.82
C ALA A 119 3.50 5.37 12.39
N LEU A 120 3.87 4.57 11.38
CA LEU A 120 4.18 5.08 10.04
C LEU A 120 3.17 4.69 8.95
N SER A 121 2.56 3.51 9.04
CA SER A 121 1.69 3.04 7.96
C SER A 121 0.24 3.50 8.10
N GLY A 122 -0.19 3.86 9.31
CA GLY A 122 -1.60 4.09 9.61
C GLY A 122 -2.47 2.83 9.50
N ALA A 123 -1.86 1.66 9.24
CA ALA A 123 -2.58 0.40 9.08
C ALA A 123 -3.27 -0.01 10.39
N LYS A 124 -4.50 -0.47 10.27
CA LYS A 124 -5.25 -1.01 11.41
C LYS A 124 -4.63 -2.34 11.84
N ILE A 125 -4.57 -2.55 13.14
CA ILE A 125 -4.14 -3.82 13.70
C ILE A 125 -5.37 -4.63 14.10
N PRO A 126 -5.71 -5.71 13.37
CA PRO A 126 -6.84 -6.57 13.71
C PRO A 126 -6.69 -7.18 15.10
N ALA A 127 -7.82 -7.45 15.76
CA ALA A 127 -7.83 -8.00 17.12
C ALA A 127 -7.05 -9.34 17.24
N GLY A 128 -7.01 -10.14 16.18
CA GLY A 128 -6.22 -11.37 16.13
C GLY A 128 -4.73 -11.11 16.23
N ILE A 129 -4.21 -10.15 15.45
CA ILE A 129 -2.81 -9.73 15.49
C ILE A 129 -2.48 -9.07 16.83
N SER A 130 -3.35 -8.19 17.33
CA SER A 130 -3.13 -7.54 18.63
C SER A 130 -2.98 -8.56 19.77
N ARG A 131 -3.83 -9.61 19.80
CA ARG A 131 -3.70 -10.72 20.76
C ARG A 131 -2.41 -11.53 20.57
N MET A 132 -2.01 -11.79 19.33
CA MET A 132 -0.77 -12.49 18.99
C MET A 132 0.43 -11.70 19.50
N ILE A 133 0.50 -10.41 19.19
CA ILE A 133 1.54 -9.50 19.66
C ILE A 133 1.61 -9.51 21.20
N SER A 134 0.49 -9.26 21.88
CA SER A 134 0.43 -9.22 23.35
C SER A 134 0.90 -10.53 23.98
N ARG A 135 0.60 -11.67 23.36
CA ARG A 135 1.00 -13.00 23.89
C ARG A 135 2.48 -13.29 23.74
N PHE A 136 3.09 -12.83 22.66
CA PHE A 136 4.46 -13.17 22.26
C PHE A 136 5.43 -12.00 22.34
N TYR A 137 5.00 -10.85 22.87
CA TYR A 137 5.77 -9.60 22.85
C TYR A 137 7.19 -9.73 23.43
N ASP A 138 7.37 -10.49 24.51
CA ASP A 138 8.66 -10.75 25.16
C ASP A 138 9.29 -12.09 24.77
N LYS A 139 8.78 -12.73 23.69
CA LYS A 139 9.26 -14.01 23.15
C LYS A 139 9.59 -13.85 21.66
N PRO A 140 10.79 -13.33 21.30
CA PRO A 140 11.12 -12.93 19.93
C PRO A 140 10.95 -14.04 18.88
N GLU A 141 11.37 -15.27 19.22
CA GLU A 141 11.25 -16.42 18.32
C GLU A 141 9.78 -16.77 18.06
N ALA A 142 8.97 -16.87 19.11
CA ALA A 142 7.55 -17.16 18.99
C ALA A 142 6.78 -16.03 18.27
N LEU A 143 7.16 -14.77 18.48
CA LEU A 143 6.60 -13.64 17.74
C LEU A 143 6.92 -13.74 16.24
N MET A 144 8.16 -14.07 15.92
CA MET A 144 8.59 -14.24 14.52
C MET A 144 7.82 -15.40 13.85
N GLU A 145 7.75 -16.56 14.46
CA GLU A 145 7.03 -17.73 13.92
C GLU A 145 5.53 -17.41 13.72
N ALA A 146 4.89 -16.80 14.71
CA ALA A 146 3.48 -16.44 14.64
C ALA A 146 3.22 -15.35 13.56
N GLY A 147 4.11 -14.38 13.43
CA GLY A 147 4.03 -13.33 12.40
C GLY A 147 4.20 -13.87 10.99
N ILE A 148 5.12 -14.82 10.79
CA ILE A 148 5.29 -15.52 9.51
C ILE A 148 4.05 -16.36 9.20
N ALA A 149 3.54 -17.16 10.15
CA ALA A 149 2.36 -17.97 9.96
C ALA A 149 1.13 -17.12 9.58
N TYR A 150 0.97 -15.95 10.21
CA TYR A 150 -0.09 -15.01 9.84
C TYR A 150 0.07 -14.51 8.40
N ALA A 151 1.26 -14.07 8.00
CA ALA A 151 1.51 -13.58 6.66
C ALA A 151 1.30 -14.67 5.60
N VAL A 152 1.71 -15.90 5.87
CA VAL A 152 1.46 -17.06 4.97
C VAL A 152 -0.03 -17.30 4.79
N SER A 153 -0.81 -17.27 5.89
CA SER A 153 -2.27 -17.40 5.81
C SER A 153 -2.91 -16.26 5.00
N GLN A 154 -2.47 -15.04 5.23
CA GLN A 154 -2.92 -13.85 4.49
C GLN A 154 -2.63 -13.99 2.98
N ILE A 155 -1.43 -14.39 2.62
CA ILE A 155 -1.01 -14.62 1.23
C ILE A 155 -1.85 -15.73 0.57
N ALA A 156 -2.05 -16.85 1.26
CA ALA A 156 -2.84 -17.96 0.73
C ALA A 156 -4.29 -17.55 0.44
N ASP A 157 -4.88 -16.74 1.30
CA ASP A 157 -6.23 -16.23 1.10
C ASP A 157 -6.30 -15.24 -0.08
N LEU A 158 -5.36 -14.29 -0.19
CA LEU A 158 -5.27 -13.37 -1.33
C LEU A 158 -5.10 -14.12 -2.66
N LEU A 159 -4.23 -15.12 -2.71
CA LEU A 159 -4.03 -15.94 -3.92
C LEU A 159 -5.28 -16.73 -4.28
N SER A 160 -6.00 -17.28 -3.29
CA SER A 160 -7.27 -17.99 -3.51
C SER A 160 -8.36 -17.09 -4.07
N ALA A 161 -8.32 -15.79 -3.75
CA ALA A 161 -9.22 -14.77 -4.28
C ALA A 161 -8.76 -14.17 -5.64
N GLY A 162 -7.73 -14.75 -6.27
CA GLY A 162 -7.26 -14.38 -7.60
C GLY A 162 -6.43 -13.11 -7.66
N VAL A 163 -5.76 -12.74 -6.56
CA VAL A 163 -4.80 -11.63 -6.57
C VAL A 163 -3.57 -12.00 -7.39
N SER A 164 -3.23 -11.18 -8.39
CA SER A 164 -2.21 -11.50 -9.41
C SER A 164 -0.77 -11.21 -8.97
N GLY A 165 -0.57 -10.53 -7.83
CA GLY A 165 0.77 -10.17 -7.34
C GLY A 165 0.78 -9.86 -5.83
N ILE A 166 1.86 -10.23 -5.19
CA ILE A 166 2.14 -9.96 -3.78
C ILE A 166 3.52 -9.35 -3.64
#